data_a4ec72b0e367ed75bbe2c3c75ee1a03b
#
_entry.id   a4ec72b0e367ed75bbe2c3c75ee1a03b
#
_cell.length_a   1.000
_cell.length_b   1.000
_cell.length_c   1.000
_cell.angle_alpha   90.00
_cell.angle_beta   90.00
_cell.angle_gamma   90.00
#
_symmetry.space_group_name_H-M   'P 1'
#
loop_
_entity.id
_entity.type
_entity.pdbx_description
1 polymer ?
#
loop_
_entity_poly.entity_id
_entity_poly.type
_entity_poly.pdbx_seq_one_letter_code
_entity_poly.pdbx_strand_id
1 'polypeptide(L)'
;MRGNDSYEMAFADYTAKGNVFEYAIGIFAESCYKLTAKNVVFSKSRIIMRLQQLKSFKKWFLSYVSGFYGGDDYVNANIKLKEKHSLRVCEEMQYIVRGLELKREQALLAETIALFHDVGRFEQFARYRTYKDHESIDHGLLGIEVLRETNVLDGLLRKEKQLIRKAIEYHGLKELPSGLDGDCLLHCRLIRDADKLDVYYIVARYCRQYRKNPQKFSLELEFPDKPTYTPKVVDDILNGRRTSYSKLRVLNDMRLLQLGWVYDVNFAATLKRIKRRGFLEEIFSFLPETREIEKVRETICSYVNLRIKKERKL
;
A
#
# COMPACT_ATOMS: atom_id res chain seq x y z
N MET A 1 -15.56 -29.99 1.77
CA MET A 1 -15.64 -29.42 3.11
C MET A 1 -14.28 -29.57 3.80
N ARG A 2 -13.33 -28.77 3.47
CA ARG A 2 -12.03 -28.57 4.16
C ARG A 2 -11.40 -27.30 3.57
N GLY A 3 -11.63 -26.15 4.19
CA GLY A 3 -11.12 -24.87 3.68
C GLY A 3 -11.23 -23.67 4.61
N ASN A 4 -11.75 -23.84 5.84
CA ASN A 4 -12.07 -22.68 6.68
C ASN A 4 -11.04 -22.34 7.77
N ASP A 5 -10.12 -23.26 8.14
CA ASP A 5 -9.31 -23.06 9.36
C ASP A 5 -8.03 -22.24 9.15
N SER A 6 -7.59 -22.04 7.91
CA SER A 6 -6.32 -21.33 7.64
C SER A 6 -6.41 -19.82 7.71
N TYR A 7 -7.59 -19.24 7.61
CA TYR A 7 -7.78 -17.79 7.69
C TYR A 7 -7.97 -17.27 9.12
N GLU A 8 -8.58 -18.05 10.02
CA GLU A 8 -8.84 -17.60 11.40
C GLU A 8 -7.59 -17.43 12.26
N MET A 9 -6.56 -18.26 12.10
CA MET A 9 -5.32 -18.15 12.91
C MET A 9 -4.43 -16.96 12.52
N ALA A 10 -4.63 -16.36 11.35
CA ALA A 10 -3.92 -15.14 10.97
C ALA A 10 -4.42 -13.90 11.73
N PHE A 11 -5.58 -13.97 12.38
CA PHE A 11 -6.28 -12.82 12.97
C PHE A 11 -6.32 -12.79 14.51
N ALA A 12 -6.03 -13.89 15.21
CA ALA A 12 -6.24 -14.00 16.65
C ALA A 12 -5.29 -13.14 17.53
N ASP A 13 -4.11 -12.78 17.04
CA ASP A 13 -3.08 -12.12 17.86
C ASP A 13 -3.17 -10.58 17.95
N TYR A 14 -4.19 -9.95 17.38
CA TYR A 14 -4.23 -8.47 17.27
C TYR A 14 -5.23 -7.77 18.19
N THR A 15 -5.98 -8.51 19.01
CA THR A 15 -7.03 -7.91 19.87
C THR A 15 -6.56 -7.49 21.27
N ALA A 16 -5.30 -7.70 21.63
CA ALA A 16 -4.82 -7.55 23.01
C ALA A 16 -4.03 -6.27 23.34
N LYS A 17 -3.97 -5.25 22.43
CA LYS A 17 -3.35 -3.95 22.82
C LYS A 17 -4.26 -2.80 22.41
N GLY A 18 -4.85 -2.19 23.46
CA GLY A 18 -5.79 -1.07 23.35
C GLY A 18 -5.22 0.20 22.71
N ASN A 19 -6.13 0.95 22.13
CA ASN A 19 -6.07 2.40 21.85
C ASN A 19 -4.73 3.03 21.44
N VAL A 20 -4.21 2.67 20.27
CA VAL A 20 -3.14 3.46 19.60
C VAL A 20 -3.74 4.71 18.90
N PHE A 21 -5.05 4.80 18.76
CA PHE A 21 -5.74 5.85 17.99
C PHE A 21 -5.76 7.23 18.67
N GLU A 22 -5.74 7.30 20.00
CA GLU A 22 -5.74 8.60 20.71
C GLU A 22 -4.35 9.24 20.83
N TYR A 23 -3.28 8.45 20.85
CA TYR A 23 -1.91 8.97 20.99
C TYR A 23 -1.37 9.66 19.75
N ALA A 24 -1.83 9.30 18.56
CA ALA A 24 -1.38 9.93 17.30
C ALA A 24 -1.96 11.33 17.06
N ILE A 25 -3.02 11.71 17.75
CA ILE A 25 -3.71 13.01 17.58
C ILE A 25 -3.06 14.11 18.43
N GLY A 26 -2.42 13.78 19.55
CA GLY A 26 -1.88 14.75 20.52
C GLY A 26 -0.55 15.42 20.14
N ILE A 27 0.31 14.76 19.35
CA ILE A 27 1.69 15.22 19.13
C ILE A 27 1.82 16.30 18.02
N PHE A 28 0.79 16.54 17.22
CA PHE A 28 0.84 17.50 16.09
C PHE A 28 0.51 18.96 16.43
N ALA A 29 0.21 19.29 17.69
CA ALA A 29 -0.31 20.61 18.04
C ALA A 29 0.76 21.67 18.39
N GLU A 30 2.01 21.31 18.67
CA GLU A 30 2.92 22.23 19.35
C GLU A 30 4.11 22.82 18.57
N SER A 31 4.36 22.47 17.34
CA SER A 31 5.59 22.93 16.67
C SER A 31 5.35 23.67 15.36
N CYS A 32 4.82 24.88 15.40
CA CYS A 32 5.02 25.92 14.36
C CYS A 32 4.41 27.26 14.79
N TYR A 33 5.13 28.09 15.53
CA TYR A 33 4.79 29.47 15.77
C TYR A 33 5.81 30.40 15.12
N LYS A 34 5.37 31.17 14.10
CA LYS A 34 5.56 32.62 13.88
C LYS A 34 5.28 32.98 12.42
N LEU A 35 4.06 33.36 12.13
CA LEU A 35 3.68 34.12 10.91
C LEU A 35 2.54 35.06 11.28
N THR A 36 2.52 36.27 10.68
CA THR A 36 1.66 37.42 11.01
C THR A 36 0.18 37.06 11.18
N ALA A 37 -0.47 37.62 12.19
CA ALA A 37 -1.77 37.21 12.74
C ALA A 37 -2.93 37.05 11.71
N LYS A 38 -3.01 37.82 10.64
CA LYS A 38 -4.10 37.71 9.64
C LYS A 38 -3.95 36.51 8.71
N ASN A 39 -2.74 36.17 8.25
CA ASN A 39 -2.49 34.98 7.41
C ASN A 39 -2.53 33.71 8.21
N VAL A 40 -2.20 33.73 9.50
CA VAL A 40 -2.21 32.57 10.41
C VAL A 40 -3.64 32.14 10.75
N VAL A 41 -4.59 33.08 10.90
CA VAL A 41 -6.00 32.74 11.19
C VAL A 41 -6.67 32.07 10.01
N PHE A 42 -6.45 32.52 8.76
CA PHE A 42 -6.98 31.89 7.56
C PHE A 42 -6.35 30.50 7.31
N SER A 43 -5.04 30.36 7.53
CA SER A 43 -4.35 29.07 7.43
C SER A 43 -4.81 28.08 8.51
N LYS A 44 -4.97 28.52 9.77
CA LYS A 44 -5.45 27.67 10.87
C LYS A 44 -6.88 27.19 10.65
N SER A 45 -7.80 28.01 10.20
CA SER A 45 -9.20 27.61 9.97
C SER A 45 -9.29 26.58 8.83
N ARG A 46 -8.52 26.75 7.75
CA ARG A 46 -8.48 25.81 6.62
C ARG A 46 -7.88 24.45 7.01
N ILE A 47 -6.81 24.44 7.81
CA ILE A 47 -6.20 23.20 8.32
C ILE A 47 -7.16 22.47 9.26
N ILE A 48 -7.87 23.18 10.13
CA ILE A 48 -8.86 22.58 11.05
C ILE A 48 -10.02 21.97 10.27
N MET A 49 -10.55 22.63 9.25
CA MET A 49 -11.58 22.09 8.37
C MET A 49 -11.12 20.79 7.70
N ARG A 50 -9.92 20.73 7.15
CA ARG A 50 -9.38 19.52 6.49
C ARG A 50 -9.15 18.36 7.45
N LEU A 51 -8.72 18.62 8.68
CA LEU A 51 -8.63 17.56 9.71
C LEU A 51 -10.01 17.01 10.07
N GLN A 52 -11.02 17.86 10.18
CA GLN A 52 -12.39 17.42 10.42
C GLN A 52 -12.94 16.61 9.24
N GLN A 53 -12.64 17.03 8.02
CA GLN A 53 -13.01 16.28 6.81
C GLN A 53 -12.35 14.88 6.78
N LEU A 54 -11.05 14.78 7.06
CA LEU A 54 -10.37 13.49 7.13
C LEU A 54 -10.98 12.58 8.20
N LYS A 55 -11.33 13.12 9.39
CA LYS A 55 -12.04 12.35 10.42
C LYS A 55 -13.41 11.88 9.92
N SER A 56 -14.15 12.73 9.21
CA SER A 56 -15.44 12.36 8.61
C SER A 56 -15.27 11.29 7.53
N PHE A 57 -14.23 11.38 6.70
CA PHE A 57 -13.91 10.35 5.70
C PHE A 57 -13.58 9.01 6.33
N LYS A 58 -12.79 8.99 7.42
CA LYS A 58 -12.50 7.75 8.16
C LYS A 58 -13.75 7.14 8.76
N LYS A 59 -14.63 7.95 9.34
CA LYS A 59 -15.92 7.48 9.86
C LYS A 59 -16.80 6.91 8.74
N TRP A 60 -16.89 7.62 7.63
CA TRP A 60 -17.64 7.17 6.46
C TRP A 60 -17.06 5.85 5.92
N PHE A 61 -15.74 5.74 5.75
CA PHE A 61 -15.07 4.53 5.26
C PHE A 61 -15.41 3.31 6.12
N LEU A 62 -15.28 3.43 7.43
CA LEU A 62 -15.60 2.33 8.35
C LEU A 62 -17.09 1.95 8.28
N SER A 63 -17.99 2.94 8.18
CA SER A 63 -19.43 2.71 8.00
C SER A 63 -19.72 2.05 6.66
N TYR A 64 -19.08 2.48 5.57
CA TYR A 64 -19.24 1.89 4.25
C TYR A 64 -18.78 0.42 4.24
N VAL A 65 -17.58 0.16 4.76
CA VAL A 65 -17.04 -1.21 4.85
C VAL A 65 -17.89 -2.12 5.72
N SER A 66 -18.46 -1.60 6.81
CA SER A 66 -19.32 -2.40 7.70
C SER A 66 -20.55 -2.97 7.00
N GLY A 67 -21.04 -2.34 5.93
CA GLY A 67 -22.14 -2.83 5.12
C GLY A 67 -21.85 -4.09 4.30
N PHE A 68 -20.57 -4.49 4.17
CA PHE A 68 -20.16 -5.69 3.44
C PHE A 68 -19.95 -6.92 4.32
N TYR A 69 -19.99 -6.76 5.64
CA TYR A 69 -19.93 -7.89 6.55
C TYR A 69 -21.32 -8.57 6.66
N GLY A 70 -21.33 -9.91 6.67
CA GLY A 70 -22.54 -10.71 6.72
C GLY A 70 -22.30 -12.09 7.32
N GLY A 71 -23.17 -13.05 6.98
CA GLY A 71 -23.09 -14.43 7.48
C GLY A 71 -22.07 -15.34 6.80
N ASP A 72 -21.31 -14.87 5.84
CA ASP A 72 -20.32 -15.65 5.09
C ASP A 72 -18.90 -15.31 5.60
N ASP A 73 -18.29 -16.25 6.35
CA ASP A 73 -16.97 -16.08 6.96
C ASP A 73 -15.86 -15.85 5.94
N TYR A 74 -15.94 -16.48 4.77
CA TYR A 74 -14.96 -16.27 3.70
C TYR A 74 -15.02 -14.84 3.17
N VAL A 75 -16.22 -14.30 2.96
CA VAL A 75 -16.41 -12.90 2.59
C VAL A 75 -15.88 -11.98 3.68
N ASN A 76 -16.29 -12.22 4.92
CA ASN A 76 -15.87 -11.41 6.06
C ASN A 76 -14.35 -11.36 6.21
N ALA A 77 -13.67 -12.49 6.03
CA ALA A 77 -12.21 -12.55 6.09
C ALA A 77 -11.56 -11.67 5.00
N ASN A 78 -12.08 -11.72 3.77
CA ASN A 78 -11.58 -10.94 2.65
C ASN A 78 -11.87 -9.42 2.81
N ILE A 79 -13.09 -9.06 3.21
CA ILE A 79 -13.44 -7.66 3.53
C ILE A 79 -12.51 -7.12 4.62
N LYS A 80 -12.32 -7.87 5.72
CA LYS A 80 -11.42 -7.49 6.82
C LYS A 80 -9.95 -7.36 6.38
N LEU A 81 -9.51 -8.20 5.44
CA LEU A 81 -8.18 -8.10 4.85
C LEU A 81 -7.97 -6.74 4.19
N LYS A 82 -8.92 -6.32 3.34
CA LYS A 82 -8.86 -5.05 2.60
C LYS A 82 -9.11 -3.83 3.49
N GLU A 83 -10.00 -3.91 4.47
CA GLU A 83 -10.16 -2.88 5.48
C GLU A 83 -8.84 -2.59 6.21
N LYS A 84 -8.22 -3.63 6.76
CA LYS A 84 -6.93 -3.51 7.44
C LYS A 84 -5.81 -3.03 6.52
N HIS A 85 -5.81 -3.48 5.26
CA HIS A 85 -4.87 -3.00 4.25
C HIS A 85 -4.98 -1.48 4.07
N SER A 86 -6.17 -0.96 3.77
CA SER A 86 -6.38 0.48 3.56
C SER A 86 -5.95 1.31 4.77
N LEU A 87 -6.25 0.86 5.98
CA LEU A 87 -5.84 1.55 7.21
C LEU A 87 -4.31 1.56 7.38
N ARG A 88 -3.62 0.43 7.12
CA ARG A 88 -2.14 0.39 7.17
C ARG A 88 -1.50 1.21 6.07
N VAL A 89 -2.10 1.28 4.88
CA VAL A 89 -1.63 2.17 3.80
C VAL A 89 -1.69 3.64 4.23
N CYS A 90 -2.71 4.03 5.01
CA CYS A 90 -2.73 5.36 5.63
C CYS A 90 -1.53 5.59 6.58
N GLU A 91 -1.17 4.59 7.40
CA GLU A 91 -0.02 4.68 8.30
C GLU A 91 1.31 4.79 7.53
N GLU A 92 1.48 4.00 6.47
CA GLU A 92 2.66 4.07 5.61
C GLU A 92 2.71 5.40 4.83
N MET A 93 1.57 5.92 4.38
CA MET A 93 1.46 7.24 3.79
C MET A 93 1.94 8.33 4.75
N GLN A 94 1.49 8.30 6.00
CA GLN A 94 1.93 9.25 7.03
C GLN A 94 3.45 9.17 7.28
N TYR A 95 4.03 7.96 7.21
CA TYR A 95 5.48 7.79 7.31
C TYR A 95 6.20 8.46 6.14
N ILE A 96 5.75 8.23 4.91
CA ILE A 96 6.37 8.78 3.70
C ILE A 96 6.28 10.31 3.69
N VAL A 97 5.08 10.88 3.91
CA VAL A 97 4.87 12.33 3.84
C VAL A 97 5.66 13.09 4.92
N ARG A 98 5.88 12.48 6.09
CA ARG A 98 6.77 13.01 7.13
C ARG A 98 8.24 12.97 6.68
N GLY A 99 8.66 11.88 6.07
CA GLY A 99 10.03 11.73 5.56
C GLY A 99 10.36 12.67 4.39
N LEU A 100 9.35 13.18 3.69
CA LEU A 100 9.44 14.16 2.61
C LEU A 100 9.18 15.59 3.08
N GLU A 101 8.88 15.82 4.35
CA GLU A 101 8.55 17.13 4.93
C GLU A 101 7.45 17.88 4.16
N LEU A 102 6.44 17.14 3.67
CA LEU A 102 5.37 17.73 2.88
C LEU A 102 4.53 18.72 3.71
N LYS A 103 4.02 19.76 3.03
CA LYS A 103 3.06 20.69 3.64
C LYS A 103 1.86 19.94 4.17
N ARG A 104 1.31 20.42 5.29
CA ARG A 104 0.21 19.75 5.99
C ARG A 104 -1.00 19.47 5.09
N GLU A 105 -1.34 20.39 4.18
CA GLU A 105 -2.45 20.20 3.25
C GLU A 105 -2.19 19.06 2.27
N GLN A 106 -0.97 18.96 1.74
CA GLN A 106 -0.56 17.85 0.87
C GLN A 106 -0.57 16.51 1.61
N ALA A 107 -0.11 16.51 2.87
CA ALA A 107 -0.12 15.31 3.70
C ALA A 107 -1.54 14.81 4.01
N LEU A 108 -2.49 15.70 4.34
CA LEU A 108 -3.89 15.35 4.58
C LEU A 108 -4.58 14.84 3.32
N LEU A 109 -4.27 15.44 2.16
CA LEU A 109 -4.79 14.99 0.88
C LEU A 109 -4.23 13.61 0.50
N ALA A 110 -2.92 13.39 0.72
CA ALA A 110 -2.29 12.10 0.51
C ALA A 110 -2.90 11.00 1.40
N GLU A 111 -3.18 11.30 2.69
CA GLU A 111 -3.84 10.36 3.59
C GLU A 111 -5.29 10.08 3.16
N THR A 112 -6.01 11.06 2.61
CA THR A 112 -7.35 10.85 2.05
C THR A 112 -7.29 9.91 0.84
N ILE A 113 -6.31 10.08 -0.04
CA ILE A 113 -6.08 9.19 -1.18
C ILE A 113 -5.76 7.77 -0.69
N ALA A 114 -4.88 7.64 0.30
CA ALA A 114 -4.54 6.34 0.89
C ALA A 114 -5.75 5.62 1.49
N LEU A 115 -6.66 6.36 2.14
CA LEU A 115 -7.89 5.79 2.70
C LEU A 115 -8.81 5.22 1.63
N PHE A 116 -8.90 5.89 0.48
CA PHE A 116 -9.88 5.57 -0.56
C PHE A 116 -9.33 4.80 -1.76
N HIS A 117 -8.00 4.57 -1.84
CA HIS A 117 -7.40 3.99 -3.06
C HIS A 117 -8.02 2.65 -3.47
N ASP A 118 -8.37 1.84 -2.49
CA ASP A 118 -8.94 0.48 -2.66
C ASP A 118 -10.43 0.40 -2.29
N VAL A 119 -11.14 1.55 -2.20
CA VAL A 119 -12.57 1.54 -1.79
C VAL A 119 -13.44 0.70 -2.74
N GLY A 120 -13.11 0.61 -4.01
CA GLY A 120 -13.80 -0.23 -4.99
C GLY A 120 -13.61 -1.74 -4.77
N ARG A 121 -12.59 -2.16 -4.03
CA ARG A 121 -12.33 -3.58 -3.73
C ARG A 121 -13.45 -4.24 -2.91
N PHE A 122 -14.14 -3.48 -2.07
CA PHE A 122 -15.25 -4.01 -1.27
C PHE A 122 -16.41 -4.41 -2.17
N GLU A 123 -16.81 -3.53 -3.07
CA GLU A 123 -17.86 -3.79 -4.06
C GLU A 123 -17.43 -4.87 -5.06
N GLN A 124 -16.18 -4.82 -5.55
CA GLN A 124 -15.62 -5.83 -6.45
C GLN A 124 -15.72 -7.23 -5.81
N PHE A 125 -15.27 -7.39 -4.57
CA PHE A 125 -15.30 -8.70 -3.92
C PHE A 125 -16.73 -9.16 -3.60
N ALA A 126 -17.60 -8.25 -3.18
CA ALA A 126 -19.00 -8.57 -2.91
C ALA A 126 -19.72 -9.13 -4.17
N ARG A 127 -19.43 -8.54 -5.33
CA ARG A 127 -20.07 -8.95 -6.62
C ARG A 127 -19.41 -10.15 -7.27
N TYR A 128 -18.07 -10.21 -7.28
CA TYR A 128 -17.31 -11.13 -8.13
C TYR A 128 -16.52 -12.18 -7.36
N ARG A 129 -16.40 -12.09 -6.04
CA ARG A 129 -15.63 -13.00 -5.17
C ARG A 129 -14.15 -13.11 -5.54
N THR A 130 -13.60 -12.11 -6.22
CA THR A 130 -12.19 -12.03 -6.62
C THR A 130 -11.70 -10.59 -6.54
N TYR A 131 -10.38 -10.44 -6.36
CA TYR A 131 -9.67 -9.15 -6.46
C TYR A 131 -8.90 -9.00 -7.77
N LYS A 132 -9.04 -9.94 -8.70
CA LYS A 132 -8.37 -9.91 -10.00
C LYS A 132 -9.19 -9.04 -10.97
N ASP A 133 -8.66 -7.89 -11.33
CA ASP A 133 -9.35 -6.92 -12.20
C ASP A 133 -9.68 -7.53 -13.58
N HIS A 134 -8.78 -8.37 -14.13
CA HIS A 134 -8.99 -9.04 -15.41
C HIS A 134 -10.06 -10.15 -15.41
N GLU A 135 -10.45 -10.62 -14.23
CA GLU A 135 -11.54 -11.59 -14.04
C GLU A 135 -12.86 -10.92 -13.60
N SER A 136 -12.85 -9.59 -13.40
CA SER A 136 -14.00 -8.87 -12.87
C SER A 136 -14.13 -7.46 -13.46
N ILE A 137 -13.73 -6.43 -12.71
CA ILE A 137 -13.78 -5.02 -13.06
C ILE A 137 -12.57 -4.30 -12.49
N ASP A 138 -12.10 -3.25 -13.16
CA ASP A 138 -11.06 -2.37 -12.64
C ASP A 138 -11.51 -1.72 -11.31
N HIS A 139 -10.80 -2.04 -10.23
CA HIS A 139 -11.16 -1.58 -8.88
C HIS A 139 -10.94 -0.08 -8.67
N GLY A 140 -10.00 0.53 -9.40
CA GLY A 140 -9.76 1.97 -9.34
C GLY A 140 -10.93 2.72 -9.94
N LEU A 141 -11.42 2.30 -11.11
CA LEU A 141 -12.62 2.87 -11.74
C LEU A 141 -13.86 2.65 -10.88
N LEU A 142 -14.05 1.44 -10.36
CA LEU A 142 -15.15 1.13 -9.44
C LEU A 142 -15.09 1.98 -8.16
N GLY A 143 -13.88 2.22 -7.64
CA GLY A 143 -13.68 3.12 -6.49
C GLY A 143 -14.08 4.56 -6.78
N ILE A 144 -13.79 5.07 -7.97
CA ILE A 144 -14.25 6.40 -8.41
C ILE A 144 -15.77 6.46 -8.48
N GLU A 145 -16.42 5.41 -8.99
CA GLU A 145 -17.87 5.29 -9.05
C GLU A 145 -18.49 5.34 -7.66
N VAL A 146 -18.00 4.54 -6.71
CA VAL A 146 -18.42 4.56 -5.30
C VAL A 146 -18.30 5.95 -4.70
N LEU A 147 -17.16 6.64 -4.87
CA LEU A 147 -16.97 7.99 -4.34
C LEU A 147 -17.89 9.02 -4.98
N ARG A 148 -18.28 8.83 -6.24
CA ARG A 148 -19.23 9.69 -6.96
C ARG A 148 -20.66 9.48 -6.45
N GLU A 149 -21.12 8.23 -6.34
CA GLU A 149 -22.49 7.88 -5.95
C GLU A 149 -22.80 8.26 -4.51
N THR A 150 -21.81 8.09 -3.64
CA THR A 150 -21.95 8.42 -2.23
C THR A 150 -21.76 9.89 -1.89
N ASN A 151 -21.32 10.71 -2.84
CA ASN A 151 -21.03 12.14 -2.67
C ASN A 151 -20.08 12.44 -1.50
N VAL A 152 -19.30 11.47 -1.03
CA VAL A 152 -18.44 11.58 0.17
C VAL A 152 -17.41 12.71 0.05
N LEU A 153 -16.98 13.05 -1.18
CA LEU A 153 -16.00 14.11 -1.43
C LEU A 153 -16.60 15.51 -1.58
N ASP A 154 -17.91 15.71 -1.39
CA ASP A 154 -18.57 16.97 -1.77
C ASP A 154 -18.09 18.21 -1.01
N GLY A 155 -17.58 18.07 0.19
CA GLY A 155 -16.95 19.16 0.94
C GLY A 155 -15.55 19.57 0.45
N LEU A 156 -14.99 18.98 -0.62
CA LEU A 156 -13.67 19.29 -1.15
C LEU A 156 -13.73 20.25 -2.35
N LEU A 157 -12.61 20.97 -2.59
CA LEU A 157 -12.45 21.78 -3.79
C LEU A 157 -12.42 20.90 -5.05
N ARG A 158 -12.89 21.44 -6.18
CA ARG A 158 -12.91 20.72 -7.47
C ARG A 158 -11.53 20.14 -7.84
N LYS A 159 -10.45 20.91 -7.65
CA LYS A 159 -9.07 20.46 -7.91
C LYS A 159 -8.70 19.26 -7.05
N GLU A 160 -9.08 19.25 -5.77
CA GLU A 160 -8.80 18.15 -4.84
C GLU A 160 -9.56 16.89 -5.19
N LYS A 161 -10.86 17.03 -5.51
CA LYS A 161 -11.67 15.89 -6.00
C LYS A 161 -11.06 15.25 -7.25
N GLN A 162 -10.61 16.08 -8.21
CA GLN A 162 -9.96 15.60 -9.43
C GLN A 162 -8.65 14.87 -9.14
N LEU A 163 -7.84 15.41 -8.23
CA LEU A 163 -6.55 14.82 -7.85
C LEU A 163 -6.75 13.48 -7.14
N ILE A 164 -7.69 13.39 -6.20
CA ILE A 164 -8.04 12.13 -5.52
C ILE A 164 -8.46 11.08 -6.56
N ARG A 165 -9.39 11.44 -7.46
CA ARG A 165 -9.87 10.52 -8.50
C ARG A 165 -8.75 10.01 -9.39
N LYS A 166 -7.89 10.89 -9.91
CA LYS A 166 -6.75 10.49 -10.74
C LYS A 166 -5.75 9.61 -10.00
N ALA A 167 -5.45 9.93 -8.73
CA ALA A 167 -4.54 9.12 -7.95
C ALA A 167 -5.10 7.70 -7.68
N ILE A 168 -6.41 7.58 -7.46
CA ILE A 168 -7.11 6.28 -7.32
C ILE A 168 -7.13 5.53 -8.66
N GLU A 169 -7.46 6.20 -9.76
CA GLU A 169 -7.49 5.61 -11.11
C GLU A 169 -6.12 5.04 -11.51
N TYR A 170 -5.04 5.77 -11.19
CA TYR A 170 -3.71 5.45 -11.71
C TYR A 170 -2.84 4.63 -10.76
N HIS A 171 -3.27 4.38 -9.51
CA HIS A 171 -2.39 3.71 -8.54
C HIS A 171 -2.02 2.29 -8.95
N GLY A 172 -2.95 1.54 -9.59
CA GLY A 172 -2.75 0.17 -10.05
C GLY A 172 -2.09 0.04 -11.42
N LEU A 173 -1.92 1.14 -12.18
CA LEU A 173 -1.35 1.08 -13.52
C LEU A 173 0.11 0.64 -13.49
N LYS A 174 0.53 -0.12 -14.52
CA LYS A 174 1.92 -0.50 -14.69
C LYS A 174 2.84 0.72 -14.79
N GLU A 175 2.43 1.73 -15.54
CA GLU A 175 3.14 3.01 -15.72
C GLU A 175 2.17 4.17 -15.60
N LEU A 176 2.63 5.26 -14.99
CA LEU A 176 1.81 6.46 -14.89
C LEU A 176 1.72 7.15 -16.25
N PRO A 177 0.57 7.75 -16.60
CA PRO A 177 0.43 8.54 -17.82
C PRO A 177 1.46 9.67 -17.89
N SER A 178 1.92 9.97 -19.11
CA SER A 178 2.77 11.14 -19.37
C SER A 178 1.96 12.43 -19.23
N GLY A 179 2.64 13.55 -18.87
CA GLY A 179 2.02 14.87 -18.82
C GLY A 179 1.17 15.15 -17.58
N LEU A 180 1.30 14.35 -16.51
CA LEU A 180 0.68 14.69 -15.23
C LEU A 180 1.31 15.96 -14.65
N ASP A 181 0.48 16.87 -14.11
CA ASP A 181 0.97 18.02 -13.36
C ASP A 181 1.70 17.60 -12.08
N GLY A 182 2.52 18.52 -11.51
CA GLY A 182 3.38 18.20 -10.37
C GLY A 182 2.65 17.67 -9.14
N ASP A 183 1.50 18.23 -8.79
CA ASP A 183 0.68 17.79 -7.65
C ASP A 183 0.08 16.41 -7.91
N CYS A 184 -0.43 16.17 -9.13
CA CYS A 184 -0.99 14.88 -9.51
C CYS A 184 0.07 13.78 -9.52
N LEU A 185 1.21 14.04 -10.14
CA LEU A 185 2.33 13.11 -10.21
C LEU A 185 2.85 12.77 -8.80
N LEU A 186 2.98 13.77 -7.92
CA LEU A 186 3.39 13.59 -6.53
C LEU A 186 2.44 12.60 -5.81
N HIS A 187 1.14 12.86 -5.85
CA HIS A 187 0.17 12.03 -5.12
C HIS A 187 -0.02 10.64 -5.71
N CYS A 188 0.09 10.49 -7.05
CA CYS A 188 0.13 9.18 -7.69
C CYS A 188 1.36 8.37 -7.23
N ARG A 189 2.53 8.99 -7.13
CA ARG A 189 3.74 8.34 -6.63
C ARG A 189 3.64 7.98 -5.15
N LEU A 190 3.07 8.87 -4.34
CA LEU A 190 2.87 8.66 -2.91
C LEU A 190 2.00 7.44 -2.64
N ILE A 191 0.84 7.33 -3.28
CA ILE A 191 -0.05 6.19 -3.06
C ILE A 191 0.56 4.88 -3.55
N ARG A 192 1.24 4.86 -4.69
CA ARG A 192 1.93 3.66 -5.18
C ARG A 192 3.01 3.18 -4.22
N ASP A 193 3.73 4.08 -3.59
CA ASP A 193 4.77 3.74 -2.61
C ASP A 193 4.16 3.27 -1.29
N ALA A 194 3.11 3.93 -0.79
CA ALA A 194 2.45 3.56 0.45
C ALA A 194 1.76 2.18 0.34
N ASP A 195 1.07 1.93 -0.76
CA ASP A 195 0.46 0.63 -1.06
C ASP A 195 1.52 -0.48 -1.12
N LYS A 196 2.62 -0.28 -1.86
CA LYS A 196 3.74 -1.22 -1.91
C LYS A 196 4.31 -1.57 -0.54
N LEU A 197 4.43 -0.60 0.36
CA LEU A 197 4.92 -0.85 1.72
C LEU A 197 4.03 -1.81 2.48
N ASP A 198 2.72 -1.70 2.36
CA ASP A 198 1.81 -2.65 2.99
C ASP A 198 1.83 -4.02 2.30
N VAL A 199 1.95 -4.05 0.97
CA VAL A 199 2.11 -5.32 0.26
C VAL A 199 3.41 -6.03 0.68
N TYR A 200 4.54 -5.34 0.83
CA TYR A 200 5.76 -5.92 1.41
C TYR A 200 5.54 -6.46 2.83
N TYR A 201 4.81 -5.74 3.67
CA TYR A 201 4.46 -6.22 5.02
C TYR A 201 3.64 -7.51 4.95
N ILE A 202 2.63 -7.57 4.08
CA ILE A 202 1.80 -8.76 3.88
C ILE A 202 2.66 -9.93 3.43
N VAL A 203 3.50 -9.73 2.40
CA VAL A 203 4.40 -10.77 1.87
C VAL A 203 5.35 -11.29 2.95
N ALA A 204 6.03 -10.42 3.68
CA ALA A 204 6.94 -10.83 4.75
C ALA A 204 6.20 -11.59 5.88
N ARG A 205 4.96 -11.16 6.21
CA ARG A 205 4.12 -11.89 7.16
C ARG A 205 3.75 -13.28 6.64
N TYR A 206 3.37 -13.39 5.37
CA TYR A 206 3.10 -14.66 4.70
C TYR A 206 4.31 -15.60 4.75
N CYS A 207 5.48 -15.10 4.41
CA CYS A 207 6.72 -15.85 4.49
C CYS A 207 6.95 -16.42 5.90
N ARG A 208 6.79 -15.60 6.95
CA ARG A 208 6.95 -16.05 8.34
C ARG A 208 5.92 -17.12 8.76
N GLN A 209 4.67 -16.98 8.33
CA GLN A 209 3.62 -17.96 8.63
C GLN A 209 3.87 -19.28 7.93
N TYR A 210 4.23 -19.24 6.65
CA TYR A 210 4.62 -20.43 5.86
C TYR A 210 5.77 -21.18 6.54
N ARG A 211 6.81 -20.51 7.01
CA ARG A 211 7.94 -21.12 7.72
C ARG A 211 7.50 -21.83 9.01
N LYS A 212 6.54 -21.26 9.74
CA LYS A 212 6.04 -21.84 11.00
C LYS A 212 5.17 -23.08 10.76
N ASN A 213 4.39 -23.10 9.72
CA ASN A 213 3.44 -24.19 9.44
C ASN A 213 3.12 -24.32 7.95
N PRO A 214 4.03 -24.95 7.14
CA PRO A 214 3.84 -25.07 5.69
C PRO A 214 2.56 -25.81 5.30
N GLN A 215 2.12 -26.79 6.11
CA GLN A 215 0.96 -27.62 5.79
C GLN A 215 -0.39 -26.93 6.01
N LYS A 216 -0.43 -25.96 6.94
CA LYS A 216 -1.64 -25.16 7.19
C LYS A 216 -1.76 -23.95 6.25
N PHE A 217 -0.71 -23.68 5.50
CA PHE A 217 -0.60 -22.52 4.65
C PHE A 217 -0.71 -22.95 3.18
N SER A 218 -1.93 -23.14 2.73
CA SER A 218 -2.23 -23.19 1.31
C SER A 218 -2.08 -21.77 0.76
N LEU A 219 -0.90 -21.47 0.23
CA LEU A 219 -0.74 -20.35 -0.66
C LEU A 219 -1.63 -20.67 -1.87
N GLU A 220 -2.73 -19.94 -2.05
CA GLU A 220 -3.53 -19.92 -3.28
C GLU A 220 -2.71 -19.34 -4.44
N LEU A 221 -1.43 -19.68 -4.48
CA LEU A 221 -0.52 -19.23 -5.51
C LEU A 221 -0.58 -20.26 -6.63
N GLU A 222 -0.93 -19.81 -7.79
CA GLU A 222 -1.00 -20.56 -9.05
C GLU A 222 0.36 -21.17 -9.46
N PHE A 223 1.40 -21.06 -8.62
CA PHE A 223 2.77 -21.45 -8.93
C PHE A 223 3.25 -22.60 -8.04
N PRO A 224 3.81 -23.66 -8.63
CA PRO A 224 4.39 -24.78 -7.87
C PRO A 224 5.57 -24.30 -7.01
N ASP A 225 5.63 -24.78 -5.75
CA ASP A 225 6.78 -24.57 -4.87
C ASP A 225 7.89 -25.54 -5.23
N LYS A 226 8.82 -25.07 -6.06
CA LYS A 226 10.01 -25.82 -6.51
C LYS A 226 11.27 -25.05 -6.10
N PRO A 227 12.39 -25.75 -5.82
CA PRO A 227 13.66 -25.10 -5.45
C PRO A 227 14.38 -24.45 -6.65
N THR A 228 13.67 -24.15 -7.73
CA THR A 228 14.18 -23.56 -8.97
C THR A 228 13.64 -22.15 -9.15
N TYR A 229 14.12 -21.43 -10.15
CA TYR A 229 13.65 -20.12 -10.59
C TYR A 229 13.85 -19.97 -12.10
N THR A 230 13.14 -19.03 -12.70
CA THR A 230 13.22 -18.75 -14.14
C THR A 230 14.41 -17.80 -14.43
N PRO A 231 15.40 -18.17 -15.26
CA PRO A 231 16.57 -17.33 -15.54
C PRO A 231 16.22 -15.93 -16.03
N LYS A 232 15.21 -15.78 -16.89
CA LYS A 232 14.75 -14.48 -17.40
C LYS A 232 14.26 -13.53 -16.30
N VAL A 233 13.73 -14.07 -15.20
CA VAL A 233 13.30 -13.25 -14.04
C VAL A 233 14.53 -12.71 -13.32
N VAL A 234 15.56 -13.53 -13.12
CA VAL A 234 16.84 -13.12 -12.55
C VAL A 234 17.53 -12.08 -13.46
N ASP A 235 17.57 -12.29 -14.76
CA ASP A 235 18.16 -11.35 -15.73
C ASP A 235 17.49 -9.97 -15.68
N ASP A 236 16.16 -9.93 -15.58
CA ASP A 236 15.44 -8.66 -15.46
C ASP A 236 15.91 -7.88 -14.23
N ILE A 237 16.03 -8.55 -13.07
CA ILE A 237 16.44 -7.91 -11.83
C ILE A 237 17.90 -7.43 -11.90
N LEU A 238 18.81 -8.27 -12.39
CA LEU A 238 20.23 -7.91 -12.53
C LEU A 238 20.44 -6.71 -13.45
N ASN A 239 19.53 -6.52 -14.43
CA ASN A 239 19.52 -5.36 -15.32
C ASN A 239 18.68 -4.18 -14.81
N GLY A 240 18.28 -4.17 -13.54
CA GLY A 240 17.49 -3.09 -12.94
C GLY A 240 16.09 -2.96 -13.50
N ARG A 241 15.54 -4.01 -14.10
CA ARG A 241 14.20 -4.03 -14.71
C ARG A 241 13.19 -4.75 -13.82
N ARG A 242 11.95 -4.29 -13.86
CA ARG A 242 10.82 -5.02 -13.29
C ARG A 242 10.48 -6.21 -14.19
N THR A 243 10.34 -7.39 -13.60
CA THR A 243 9.86 -8.56 -14.34
C THR A 243 8.34 -8.50 -14.54
N SER A 244 7.83 -9.24 -15.53
CA SER A 244 6.40 -9.37 -15.81
C SER A 244 5.84 -10.64 -15.17
N TYR A 245 4.59 -10.57 -14.68
CA TYR A 245 3.86 -11.72 -14.15
C TYR A 245 3.79 -12.89 -15.16
N SER A 246 3.68 -12.60 -16.44
CA SER A 246 3.65 -13.60 -17.51
C SER A 246 4.93 -14.47 -17.62
N LYS A 247 6.04 -14.02 -17.04
CA LYS A 247 7.31 -14.77 -17.01
C LYS A 247 7.40 -15.77 -15.87
N LEU A 248 6.54 -15.66 -14.86
CA LEU A 248 6.61 -16.49 -13.66
C LEU A 248 6.18 -17.91 -13.96
N ARG A 249 6.88 -18.89 -13.36
CA ARG A 249 6.64 -20.34 -13.52
C ARG A 249 6.63 -21.10 -12.20
N VAL A 250 7.29 -20.56 -11.19
CA VAL A 250 7.42 -21.16 -9.86
C VAL A 250 7.32 -20.12 -8.77
N LEU A 251 7.11 -20.55 -7.53
CA LEU A 251 6.94 -19.66 -6.39
C LEU A 251 8.14 -18.74 -6.15
N ASN A 252 9.36 -19.21 -6.44
CA ASN A 252 10.55 -18.36 -6.32
C ASN A 252 10.56 -17.19 -7.31
N ASP A 253 9.93 -17.34 -8.49
CA ASP A 253 9.80 -16.23 -9.45
C ASP A 253 8.91 -15.12 -8.88
N MET A 254 7.86 -15.49 -8.13
CA MET A 254 7.01 -14.50 -7.43
C MET A 254 7.83 -13.74 -6.37
N ARG A 255 8.66 -14.46 -5.58
CA ARG A 255 9.55 -13.84 -4.59
C ARG A 255 10.54 -12.89 -5.24
N LEU A 256 11.12 -13.28 -6.38
CA LEU A 256 12.01 -12.45 -7.18
C LEU A 256 11.29 -11.22 -7.75
N LEU A 257 10.08 -11.39 -8.30
CA LEU A 257 9.26 -10.26 -8.75
C LEU A 257 9.03 -9.25 -7.62
N GLN A 258 8.68 -9.74 -6.42
CA GLN A 258 8.48 -8.89 -5.24
C GLN A 258 9.75 -8.14 -4.85
N LEU A 259 10.92 -8.79 -4.86
CA LEU A 259 12.21 -8.14 -4.65
C LEU A 259 12.47 -7.04 -5.69
N GLY A 260 12.12 -7.29 -6.96
CA GLY A 260 12.26 -6.33 -8.05
C GLY A 260 11.36 -5.08 -7.95
N TRP A 261 10.35 -5.09 -7.07
CA TRP A 261 9.50 -3.90 -6.86
C TRP A 261 10.27 -2.70 -6.33
N VAL A 262 11.47 -2.86 -5.75
CA VAL A 262 12.32 -1.73 -5.33
C VAL A 262 12.64 -0.78 -6.48
N TYR A 263 12.67 -1.28 -7.73
CA TYR A 263 12.92 -0.46 -8.92
C TYR A 263 11.74 0.45 -9.30
N ASP A 264 10.54 0.15 -8.78
CA ASP A 264 9.32 0.96 -8.94
C ASP A 264 9.01 1.83 -7.71
N VAL A 265 9.92 1.91 -6.75
CA VAL A 265 9.78 2.80 -5.59
C VAL A 265 10.24 4.21 -5.98
N ASN A 266 9.39 5.20 -5.69
CA ASN A 266 9.61 6.58 -6.08
C ASN A 266 10.49 7.35 -5.07
N PHE A 267 10.30 7.14 -3.76
CA PHE A 267 10.90 7.95 -2.70
C PHE A 267 11.90 7.16 -1.86
N ALA A 268 13.04 7.80 -1.51
CA ALA A 268 14.03 7.17 -0.63
C ALA A 268 13.48 6.95 0.79
N ALA A 269 12.50 7.72 1.24
CA ALA A 269 11.79 7.46 2.50
C ALA A 269 11.15 6.07 2.51
N THR A 270 10.53 5.65 1.40
CA THR A 270 9.97 4.31 1.21
C THR A 270 11.04 3.23 1.26
N LEU A 271 12.15 3.41 0.54
CA LEU A 271 13.28 2.47 0.56
C LEU A 271 13.92 2.35 1.95
N LYS A 272 14.04 3.46 2.69
CA LYS A 272 14.48 3.46 4.09
C LYS A 272 13.55 2.61 4.97
N ARG A 273 12.23 2.71 4.74
CA ARG A 273 11.22 1.95 5.48
C ARG A 273 11.31 0.46 5.18
N ILE A 274 11.41 0.07 3.88
CA ILE A 274 11.59 -1.32 3.44
C ILE A 274 12.83 -1.91 4.11
N LYS A 275 13.98 -1.24 4.02
CA LYS A 275 15.24 -1.68 4.61
C LYS A 275 15.14 -1.82 6.13
N ARG A 276 14.61 -0.80 6.84
CA ARG A 276 14.49 -0.83 8.31
C ARG A 276 13.61 -1.96 8.84
N ARG A 277 12.59 -2.37 8.05
CA ARG A 277 11.69 -3.47 8.42
C ARG A 277 12.19 -4.85 8.04
N GLY A 278 13.33 -4.96 7.36
CA GLY A 278 13.92 -6.22 6.95
C GLY A 278 13.09 -7.01 5.95
N PHE A 279 12.24 -6.34 5.14
CA PHE A 279 11.36 -7.02 4.21
C PHE A 279 12.10 -7.78 3.12
N LEU A 280 13.19 -7.19 2.60
CA LEU A 280 13.99 -7.83 1.55
C LEU A 280 14.71 -9.07 2.10
N GLU A 281 15.30 -8.95 3.26
CA GLU A 281 16.01 -10.04 3.96
C GLU A 281 15.07 -11.21 4.22
N GLU A 282 13.83 -10.92 4.65
CA GLU A 282 12.81 -11.94 4.87
C GLU A 282 12.48 -12.68 3.56
N ILE A 283 12.26 -11.98 2.46
CA ILE A 283 11.96 -12.59 1.16
C ILE A 283 13.17 -13.40 0.65
N PHE A 284 14.38 -12.85 0.74
CA PHE A 284 15.59 -13.55 0.35
C PHE A 284 15.81 -14.86 1.10
N SER A 285 15.41 -14.93 2.36
CA SER A 285 15.58 -16.14 3.19
C SER A 285 14.76 -17.36 2.73
N PHE A 286 13.88 -17.18 1.74
CA PHE A 286 13.08 -18.24 1.11
C PHE A 286 13.57 -18.63 -0.28
N LEU A 287 14.56 -17.92 -0.81
CA LEU A 287 15.16 -18.25 -2.10
C LEU A 287 16.27 -19.30 -1.93
N PRO A 288 16.54 -20.11 -2.95
CA PRO A 288 17.65 -21.06 -2.90
C PRO A 288 18.99 -20.36 -2.82
N GLU A 289 19.93 -20.97 -2.10
CA GLU A 289 21.30 -20.46 -1.95
C GLU A 289 22.12 -20.79 -3.21
N THR A 290 22.04 -19.92 -4.22
CA THR A 290 22.83 -20.03 -5.46
C THR A 290 23.64 -18.76 -5.69
N ARG A 291 24.69 -18.87 -6.51
CA ARG A 291 25.54 -17.73 -6.88
C ARG A 291 24.76 -16.63 -7.59
N GLU A 292 23.76 -17.00 -8.39
CA GLU A 292 22.87 -16.06 -9.09
C GLU A 292 21.98 -15.30 -8.11
N ILE A 293 21.41 -15.97 -7.12
CA ILE A 293 20.57 -15.33 -6.10
C ILE A 293 21.40 -14.40 -5.21
N GLU A 294 22.65 -14.76 -4.90
CA GLU A 294 23.54 -13.85 -4.17
C GLU A 294 23.84 -12.59 -5.00
N LYS A 295 24.11 -12.69 -6.30
CA LYS A 295 24.24 -11.53 -7.19
C LYS A 295 22.98 -10.66 -7.22
N VAL A 296 21.79 -11.27 -7.22
CA VAL A 296 20.52 -10.53 -7.13
C VAL A 296 20.45 -9.76 -5.81
N ARG A 297 20.84 -10.37 -4.70
CA ARG A 297 20.89 -9.72 -3.38
C ARG A 297 21.83 -8.51 -3.39
N GLU A 298 23.04 -8.69 -3.85
CA GLU A 298 24.04 -7.62 -3.95
C GLU A 298 23.53 -6.46 -4.82
N THR A 299 22.94 -6.77 -5.97
CA THR A 299 22.41 -5.78 -6.92
C THR A 299 21.28 -4.96 -6.29
N ILE A 300 20.30 -5.62 -5.68
CA ILE A 300 19.15 -4.96 -5.04
C ILE A 300 19.61 -4.13 -3.83
N CYS A 301 20.44 -4.68 -2.96
CA CYS A 301 20.95 -3.97 -1.79
C CYS A 301 21.78 -2.74 -2.17
N SER A 302 22.63 -2.86 -3.21
CA SER A 302 23.42 -1.76 -3.75
C SER A 302 22.53 -0.66 -4.33
N TYR A 303 21.53 -1.02 -5.13
CA TYR A 303 20.54 -0.08 -5.67
C TYR A 303 19.81 0.69 -4.56
N VAL A 304 19.27 -0.02 -3.57
CA VAL A 304 18.54 0.58 -2.45
C VAL A 304 19.43 1.55 -1.67
N ASN A 305 20.68 1.12 -1.36
CA ASN A 305 21.63 1.96 -0.63
C ASN A 305 22.03 3.23 -1.42
N LEU A 306 22.24 3.10 -2.74
CA LEU A 306 22.55 4.22 -3.63
C LEU A 306 21.41 5.23 -3.70
N ARG A 307 20.17 4.76 -3.86
CA ARG A 307 18.97 5.62 -3.89
C ARG A 307 18.80 6.38 -2.58
N ILE A 308 18.97 5.71 -1.44
CA ILE A 308 18.89 6.33 -0.10
C ILE A 308 19.96 7.40 0.10
N LYS A 309 21.20 7.17 -0.42
CA LYS A 309 22.31 8.13 -0.29
C LYS A 309 22.13 9.37 -1.18
N LYS A 310 21.60 9.21 -2.39
CA LYS A 310 21.41 10.33 -3.33
C LYS A 310 20.46 11.40 -2.79
N GLU A 311 19.36 10.99 -2.16
CA GLU A 311 18.37 11.94 -1.62
C GLU A 311 18.80 12.66 -0.33
N ARG A 312 19.88 12.18 0.36
CA ARG A 312 20.49 12.90 1.50
C ARG A 312 21.38 14.07 1.09
N LYS A 313 21.72 14.20 -0.21
CA LYS A 313 22.62 15.22 -0.73
C LYS A 313 21.89 16.37 -1.44
N LEU A 314 20.57 16.29 -1.59
CA LEU A 314 19.70 17.33 -2.11
C LEU A 314 18.91 18.02 -0.99
#